data_a26198a16d5f5f97d08c619fb11d309a
#
_entry.id   a26198a16d5f5f97d08c619fb11d309a
#
_cell.length_a   1.000
_cell.length_b   1.000
_cell.length_c   1.000
_cell.angle_alpha   90.00
_cell.angle_beta   90.00
_cell.angle_gamma   90.00
#
_symmetry.space_group_name_H-M   'P 1'
#
loop_
_entity.id
_entity.type
_entity.pdbx_description
1 polymer ?
#
loop_
_entity_poly.entity_id
_entity_poly.type
_entity_poly.pdbx_seq_one_letter_code
_entity_poly.pdbx_strand_id
1 'polypeptide(L)'
;MDTQAASAPVIELRHVEKHYGDLHVLKDINLSVHKGEVVVVIGPSGSGKSTLCRTINRLETIDSGEILIEGKPLPQEGKELAAMRADLGMVFQQFNLFAHMTILDNVTLGPIDVLHEPKEQAKKEAMDLLARVGVAEQAGKVPAQLSGGQQQRVAIARSLAMHPKAMLFDEPPSALDPEMINEVLDVMVELAKQGMTMIVVTHEMGFARRVADRVVFMADGQIVEEGTPDEFFEHPKSQRARDFLDSIMGH
;
A
#
# COMPACT_ATOMS: atom_id res chain seq x y z
N MET A 1 -30.70 7.44 16.87
CA MET A 1 -29.61 8.07 16.11
C MET A 1 -28.35 7.79 16.90
N ASP A 2 -27.79 6.60 16.70
CA ASP A 2 -26.50 6.22 17.32
C ASP A 2 -25.40 6.87 16.52
N THR A 3 -24.81 7.94 17.06
CA THR A 3 -23.51 8.43 16.63
C THR A 3 -22.50 7.34 17.01
N GLN A 4 -22.19 6.42 16.09
CA GLN A 4 -20.99 5.61 16.19
C GLN A 4 -19.83 6.60 16.37
N ALA A 5 -19.22 6.59 17.55
CA ALA A 5 -17.96 7.29 17.77
C ALA A 5 -16.99 6.79 16.69
N ALA A 6 -16.63 7.64 15.75
CA ALA A 6 -15.68 7.30 14.70
C ALA A 6 -14.42 6.77 15.39
N SER A 7 -14.06 5.52 15.12
CA SER A 7 -12.82 4.94 15.67
C SER A 7 -11.64 5.81 15.25
N ALA A 8 -10.68 6.00 16.15
CA ALA A 8 -9.49 6.77 15.82
C ALA A 8 -8.81 6.19 14.55
N PRO A 9 -8.32 7.03 13.64
CA PRO A 9 -7.68 6.58 12.42
C PRO A 9 -6.40 5.78 12.72
N VAL A 10 -6.14 4.76 11.93
CA VAL A 10 -4.88 3.99 11.98
C VAL A 10 -3.74 4.81 11.38
N ILE A 11 -4.03 5.56 10.29
CA ILE A 11 -3.08 6.46 9.63
C ILE A 11 -3.75 7.82 9.50
N GLU A 12 -3.05 8.88 9.89
CA GLU A 12 -3.55 10.24 9.76
C GLU A 12 -2.43 11.19 9.31
N LEU A 13 -2.69 11.95 8.25
CA LEU A 13 -1.83 13.01 7.75
C LEU A 13 -2.51 14.35 7.98
N ARG A 14 -1.78 15.31 8.52
CA ARG A 14 -2.26 16.65 8.82
C ARG A 14 -1.35 17.71 8.22
N HIS A 15 -1.84 18.46 7.26
CA HIS A 15 -1.14 19.56 6.61
C HIS A 15 0.26 19.16 6.11
N VAL A 16 0.38 17.96 5.51
CA VAL A 16 1.67 17.42 5.09
C VAL A 16 2.17 18.11 3.83
N GLU A 17 3.40 18.62 3.91
CA GLU A 17 4.12 19.31 2.86
C GLU A 17 5.40 18.55 2.48
N LYS A 18 5.70 18.47 1.19
CA LYS A 18 6.94 17.87 0.69
C LYS A 18 7.47 18.59 -0.53
N HIS A 19 8.76 18.92 -0.49
CA HIS A 19 9.49 19.49 -1.61
C HIS A 19 10.68 18.61 -1.99
N TYR A 20 11.05 18.64 -3.26
CA TYR A 20 12.34 18.19 -3.78
C TYR A 20 13.00 19.38 -4.47
N GLY A 21 13.90 20.07 -3.76
CA GLY A 21 14.41 21.37 -4.20
C GLY A 21 13.27 22.37 -4.36
N ASP A 22 13.12 22.95 -5.55
CA ASP A 22 12.06 23.90 -5.86
C ASP A 22 10.72 23.25 -6.23
N LEU A 23 10.70 21.93 -6.40
CA LEU A 23 9.48 21.21 -6.79
C LEU A 23 8.62 20.88 -5.55
N HIS A 24 7.45 21.50 -5.44
CA HIS A 24 6.47 21.25 -4.40
C HIS A 24 5.60 20.03 -4.77
N VAL A 25 5.87 18.88 -4.18
CA VAL A 25 5.30 17.57 -4.58
C VAL A 25 4.08 17.18 -3.75
N LEU A 26 4.05 17.49 -2.46
CA LEU A 26 2.85 17.34 -1.62
C LEU A 26 2.50 18.70 -1.03
N LYS A 27 1.24 19.10 -1.18
CA LYS A 27 0.74 20.44 -0.84
C LYS A 27 -0.48 20.31 0.06
N ASP A 28 -0.31 20.60 1.32
CA ASP A 28 -1.38 20.59 2.33
C ASP A 28 -2.18 19.27 2.34
N ILE A 29 -1.48 18.15 2.37
CA ILE A 29 -2.14 16.83 2.35
C ILE A 29 -2.76 16.54 3.71
N ASN A 30 -4.07 16.35 3.70
CA ASN A 30 -4.88 15.92 4.83
C ASN A 30 -5.59 14.62 4.47
N LEU A 31 -5.30 13.53 5.19
CA LEU A 31 -5.85 12.20 4.91
C LEU A 31 -5.94 11.40 6.21
N SER A 32 -7.08 10.77 6.46
CA SER A 32 -7.23 9.82 7.56
C SER A 32 -7.69 8.47 7.02
N VAL A 33 -7.13 7.38 7.54
CA VAL A 33 -7.50 6.01 7.16
C VAL A 33 -7.88 5.22 8.40
N HIS A 34 -9.07 4.63 8.38
CA HIS A 34 -9.62 3.89 9.50
C HIS A 34 -9.31 2.39 9.41
N LYS A 35 -9.45 1.70 10.54
CA LYS A 35 -9.19 0.25 10.60
C LYS A 35 -10.13 -0.51 9.67
N GLY A 36 -9.56 -1.37 8.83
CA GLY A 36 -10.28 -2.17 7.84
C GLY A 36 -10.67 -1.40 6.58
N GLU A 37 -10.37 -0.10 6.51
CA GLU A 37 -10.67 0.73 5.33
C GLU A 37 -9.67 0.48 4.21
N VAL A 38 -10.16 0.38 2.99
CA VAL A 38 -9.37 0.33 1.75
C VAL A 38 -9.46 1.69 1.05
N VAL A 39 -8.40 2.47 1.15
CA VAL A 39 -8.26 3.75 0.44
C VAL A 39 -7.45 3.56 -0.83
N VAL A 40 -8.06 3.84 -1.97
CA VAL A 40 -7.36 3.78 -3.26
C VAL A 40 -7.01 5.18 -3.73
N VAL A 41 -5.71 5.42 -3.96
CA VAL A 41 -5.17 6.71 -4.41
C VAL A 41 -4.89 6.64 -5.90
N ILE A 42 -5.57 7.49 -6.67
CA ILE A 42 -5.45 7.58 -8.13
C ILE A 42 -5.11 9.00 -8.57
N GLY A 43 -4.71 9.14 -9.82
CA GLY A 43 -4.38 10.45 -10.42
C GLY A 43 -3.29 10.35 -11.48
N PRO A 44 -3.01 11.43 -12.22
CA PRO A 44 -2.00 11.45 -13.27
C PRO A 44 -0.60 11.15 -12.75
N SER A 45 0.29 10.71 -13.64
CA SER A 45 1.71 10.52 -13.30
C SER A 45 2.31 11.84 -12.80
N GLY A 46 3.16 11.75 -11.79
CA GLY A 46 3.79 12.92 -11.17
C GLY A 46 2.90 13.72 -10.20
N SER A 47 1.67 13.26 -9.89
CA SER A 47 0.80 13.97 -8.94
C SER A 47 1.17 13.81 -7.45
N GLY A 48 2.23 13.05 -7.12
CA GLY A 48 2.71 12.89 -5.74
C GLY A 48 2.26 11.59 -5.04
N LYS A 49 1.51 10.70 -5.68
CA LYS A 49 0.95 9.46 -5.07
C LYS A 49 1.98 8.56 -4.41
N SER A 50 3.05 8.21 -5.15
CA SER A 50 4.13 7.37 -4.60
C SER A 50 4.90 8.08 -3.48
N THR A 51 5.09 9.40 -3.59
CA THR A 51 5.69 10.22 -2.52
C THR A 51 4.81 10.18 -1.27
N LEU A 52 3.49 10.35 -1.42
CA LEU A 52 2.53 10.22 -0.32
C LEU A 52 2.68 8.87 0.40
N CYS A 53 2.68 7.77 -0.36
CA CYS A 53 2.82 6.43 0.17
C CYS A 53 4.15 6.25 0.95
N ARG A 54 5.25 6.78 0.41
CA ARG A 54 6.59 6.70 1.00
C ARG A 54 6.79 7.60 2.21
N THR A 55 6.04 8.70 2.33
CA THR A 55 6.09 9.53 3.55
C THR A 55 5.42 8.85 4.74
N ILE A 56 4.38 8.05 4.52
CA ILE A 56 3.63 7.35 5.59
C ILE A 56 4.54 6.37 6.36
N ASN A 57 5.43 5.65 5.69
CA ASN A 57 6.39 4.75 6.35
C ASN A 57 7.78 5.38 6.55
N ARG A 58 7.89 6.70 6.32
CA ARG A 58 9.12 7.49 6.46
C ARG A 58 10.29 6.99 5.59
N LEU A 59 10.02 6.42 4.42
CA LEU A 59 11.04 6.27 3.37
C LEU A 59 11.40 7.63 2.76
N GLU A 60 10.43 8.55 2.75
CA GLU A 60 10.62 9.96 2.45
C GLU A 60 10.27 10.80 3.68
N THR A 61 11.05 11.84 3.94
CA THR A 61 10.76 12.82 4.99
C THR A 61 9.75 13.85 4.50
N ILE A 62 8.96 14.39 5.40
CA ILE A 62 8.11 15.57 5.15
C ILE A 62 8.85 16.84 5.56
N ASP A 63 8.49 17.98 4.97
CA ASP A 63 9.09 19.28 5.30
C ASP A 63 8.30 20.00 6.41
N SER A 64 6.97 19.85 6.42
CA SER A 64 6.10 20.31 7.49
C SER A 64 4.82 19.47 7.57
N GLY A 65 4.01 19.75 8.57
CA GLY A 65 2.82 18.95 8.90
C GLY A 65 3.15 17.80 9.85
N GLU A 66 2.22 16.87 9.97
CA GLU A 66 2.32 15.76 10.91
C GLU A 66 1.75 14.48 10.28
N ILE A 67 2.40 13.34 10.55
CA ILE A 67 1.87 12.01 10.23
C ILE A 67 1.77 11.23 11.53
N LEU A 68 0.59 10.68 11.78
CA LEU A 68 0.28 9.90 12.98
C LEU A 68 -0.05 8.45 12.57
N ILE A 69 0.52 7.49 13.29
CA ILE A 69 0.14 6.09 13.21
C ILE A 69 -0.47 5.69 14.55
N GLU A 70 -1.74 5.26 14.53
CA GLU A 70 -2.51 4.99 15.76
C GLU A 70 -2.47 6.15 16.77
N GLY A 71 -2.56 7.38 16.27
CA GLY A 71 -2.53 8.59 17.07
C GLY A 71 -1.14 8.99 17.61
N LYS A 72 -0.07 8.28 17.23
CA LYS A 72 1.31 8.59 17.64
C LYS A 72 2.08 9.21 16.48
N PRO A 73 2.80 10.32 16.69
CA PRO A 73 3.64 10.90 15.65
C PRO A 73 4.68 9.90 15.14
N LEU A 74 4.96 9.97 13.83
CA LEU A 74 6.01 9.17 13.19
C LEU A 74 7.37 9.41 13.86
N PRO A 75 8.04 8.36 14.37
CA PRO A 75 9.38 8.46 14.91
C PRO A 75 10.37 8.95 13.86
N GLN A 76 11.39 9.69 14.26
CA GLN A 76 12.38 10.22 13.31
C GLN A 76 13.39 9.18 12.86
N GLU A 77 13.87 8.34 13.78
CA GLU A 77 14.92 7.35 13.53
C GLU A 77 14.97 6.28 14.64
N GLY A 78 15.87 5.31 14.46
CA GLY A 78 16.19 4.36 15.50
C GLY A 78 15.19 3.21 15.65
N LYS A 79 15.17 2.59 16.83
CA LYS A 79 14.37 1.39 17.11
C LYS A 79 12.86 1.64 17.04
N GLU A 80 12.41 2.83 17.40
CA GLU A 80 11.00 3.20 17.36
C GLU A 80 10.49 3.28 15.93
N LEU A 81 11.29 3.85 15.01
CA LEU A 81 10.97 3.86 13.58
C LEU A 81 10.95 2.45 12.99
N ALA A 82 11.92 1.60 13.38
CA ALA A 82 11.96 0.20 12.93
C ALA A 82 10.71 -0.59 13.41
N ALA A 83 10.30 -0.39 14.66
CA ALA A 83 9.08 -1.01 15.22
C ALA A 83 7.82 -0.52 14.49
N MET A 84 7.70 0.79 14.24
CA MET A 84 6.58 1.34 13.48
C MET A 84 6.53 0.80 12.05
N ARG A 85 7.68 0.66 11.38
CA ARG A 85 7.76 0.04 10.03
C ARG A 85 7.36 -1.44 10.02
N ALA A 86 7.56 -2.16 11.12
CA ALA A 86 7.06 -3.52 11.26
C ALA A 86 5.52 -3.57 11.29
N ASP A 87 4.89 -2.54 11.87
CA ASP A 87 3.42 -2.39 11.92
C ASP A 87 2.82 -1.95 10.56
N LEU A 88 3.64 -1.44 9.62
CA LEU A 88 3.23 -0.95 8.31
C LEU A 88 3.89 -1.76 7.18
N GLY A 89 3.19 -2.74 6.65
CA GLY A 89 3.65 -3.47 5.47
C GLY A 89 3.71 -2.55 4.25
N MET A 90 4.77 -2.68 3.45
CA MET A 90 4.87 -1.95 2.18
C MET A 90 5.27 -2.87 1.04
N VAL A 91 4.50 -2.76 -0.04
CA VAL A 91 4.73 -3.47 -1.30
C VAL A 91 4.99 -2.44 -2.40
N PHE A 92 6.15 -2.56 -3.04
CA PHE A 92 6.62 -1.63 -4.04
C PHE A 92 6.30 -2.11 -5.46
N GLN A 93 6.37 -1.20 -6.42
CA GLN A 93 6.34 -1.51 -7.85
C GLN A 93 7.44 -2.50 -8.26
N GLN A 94 8.66 -2.31 -7.75
CA GLN A 94 9.74 -3.30 -7.82
C GLN A 94 9.63 -4.24 -6.64
N PHE A 95 9.75 -5.54 -6.86
CA PHE A 95 9.48 -6.58 -5.85
C PHE A 95 10.39 -6.50 -4.63
N ASN A 96 11.60 -5.96 -4.78
CA ASN A 96 12.62 -5.76 -3.73
C ASN A 96 12.90 -7.04 -2.92
N LEU A 97 12.85 -8.21 -3.57
CA LEU A 97 13.23 -9.47 -2.95
C LEU A 97 14.76 -9.58 -2.86
N PHE A 98 15.24 -10.23 -1.82
CA PHE A 98 16.66 -10.54 -1.66
C PHE A 98 17.06 -11.63 -2.65
N ALA A 99 17.77 -11.25 -3.72
CA ALA A 99 18.06 -12.10 -4.87
C ALA A 99 18.87 -13.37 -4.55
N HIS A 100 19.67 -13.34 -3.49
CA HIS A 100 20.54 -14.43 -3.04
C HIS A 100 19.87 -15.39 -2.04
N MET A 101 18.65 -15.09 -1.61
CA MET A 101 17.88 -15.88 -0.64
C MET A 101 16.78 -16.67 -1.33
N THR A 102 16.40 -17.82 -0.75
CA THR A 102 15.21 -18.54 -1.21
C THR A 102 13.95 -17.72 -0.98
N ILE A 103 12.85 -18.10 -1.62
CA ILE A 103 11.54 -17.48 -1.41
C ILE A 103 11.10 -17.64 0.05
N LEU A 104 11.29 -18.83 0.63
CA LEU A 104 10.98 -19.08 2.03
C LEU A 104 11.82 -18.17 2.96
N ASP A 105 13.13 -18.07 2.70
CA ASP A 105 14.01 -17.20 3.51
C ASP A 105 13.64 -15.72 3.38
N ASN A 106 13.24 -15.27 2.19
CA ASN A 106 12.73 -13.90 1.98
C ASN A 106 11.53 -13.59 2.88
N VAL A 107 10.62 -14.54 3.07
CA VAL A 107 9.40 -14.35 3.87
C VAL A 107 9.70 -14.51 5.37
N THR A 108 10.61 -15.41 5.75
CA THR A 108 10.91 -15.69 7.18
C THR A 108 11.90 -14.73 7.82
N LEU A 109 12.68 -13.99 7.03
CA LEU A 109 13.75 -13.11 7.54
C LEU A 109 13.22 -12.10 8.56
N GLY A 110 12.16 -11.36 8.21
CA GLY A 110 11.57 -10.35 9.09
C GLY A 110 11.03 -10.94 10.40
N PRO A 111 10.16 -11.96 10.38
CA PRO A 111 9.69 -12.64 11.57
C PRO A 111 10.81 -13.12 12.50
N ILE A 112 11.86 -13.72 11.95
CA ILE A 112 12.98 -14.25 12.76
C ILE A 112 13.85 -13.13 13.34
N ASP A 113 14.30 -12.18 12.49
CA ASP A 113 15.33 -11.22 12.88
C ASP A 113 14.75 -9.97 13.55
N VAL A 114 13.52 -9.58 13.23
CA VAL A 114 12.87 -8.37 13.76
C VAL A 114 11.87 -8.70 14.87
N LEU A 115 10.98 -9.70 14.64
CA LEU A 115 9.97 -10.10 15.63
C LEU A 115 10.50 -11.13 16.61
N HIS A 116 11.70 -11.70 16.38
CA HIS A 116 12.34 -12.73 17.20
C HIS A 116 11.50 -14.01 17.36
N GLU A 117 10.75 -14.35 16.31
CA GLU A 117 9.94 -15.57 16.29
C GLU A 117 10.82 -16.83 16.19
N PRO A 118 10.38 -17.95 16.80
CA PRO A 118 11.03 -19.24 16.62
C PRO A 118 11.06 -19.66 15.13
N LYS A 119 12.22 -20.07 14.63
CA LYS A 119 12.42 -20.41 13.20
C LYS A 119 11.38 -21.38 12.63
N GLU A 120 11.00 -22.40 13.39
CA GLU A 120 10.03 -23.39 12.92
C GLU A 120 8.61 -22.81 12.83
N GLN A 121 8.25 -21.90 13.74
CA GLN A 121 6.99 -21.17 13.67
C GLN A 121 6.98 -20.24 12.46
N ALA A 122 8.01 -19.39 12.30
CA ALA A 122 8.14 -18.47 11.18
C ALA A 122 8.09 -19.22 9.82
N LYS A 123 8.74 -20.39 9.69
CA LYS A 123 8.67 -21.20 8.48
C LYS A 123 7.26 -21.73 8.21
N LYS A 124 6.57 -22.21 9.22
CA LYS A 124 5.20 -22.71 9.07
C LYS A 124 4.28 -21.59 8.60
N GLU A 125 4.31 -20.45 9.27
CA GLU A 125 3.49 -19.28 8.91
C GLU A 125 3.84 -18.73 7.52
N ALA A 126 5.14 -18.70 7.18
CA ALA A 126 5.57 -18.31 5.84
C ALA A 126 5.02 -19.26 4.75
N MET A 127 5.02 -20.57 4.99
CA MET A 127 4.44 -21.54 4.04
C MET A 127 2.92 -21.35 3.92
N ASP A 128 2.21 -21.08 5.01
CA ASP A 128 0.78 -20.80 4.98
C ASP A 128 0.49 -19.51 4.19
N LEU A 129 1.31 -18.45 4.36
CA LEU A 129 1.20 -17.21 3.59
C LEU A 129 1.52 -17.42 2.11
N LEU A 130 2.59 -18.16 1.79
CA LEU A 130 2.93 -18.50 0.41
C LEU A 130 1.82 -19.33 -0.29
N ALA A 131 1.18 -20.23 0.46
CA ALA A 131 0.03 -20.97 -0.04
C ALA A 131 -1.16 -20.06 -0.30
N ARG A 132 -1.43 -19.13 0.62
CA ARG A 132 -2.50 -18.13 0.52
C ARG A 132 -2.36 -17.22 -0.70
N VAL A 133 -1.12 -16.86 -1.07
CA VAL A 133 -0.86 -16.07 -2.28
C VAL A 133 -0.57 -16.96 -3.52
N GLY A 134 -0.74 -18.29 -3.43
CA GLY A 134 -0.65 -19.23 -4.55
C GLY A 134 0.76 -19.45 -5.09
N VAL A 135 1.80 -19.38 -4.23
CA VAL A 135 3.21 -19.61 -4.64
C VAL A 135 3.99 -20.53 -3.70
N ALA A 136 3.31 -21.38 -2.92
CA ALA A 136 3.97 -22.28 -1.94
C ALA A 136 4.98 -23.23 -2.59
N GLU A 137 4.70 -23.74 -3.81
CA GLU A 137 5.61 -24.62 -4.55
C GLU A 137 6.93 -23.95 -4.97
N GLN A 138 6.99 -22.61 -4.87
CA GLN A 138 8.18 -21.84 -5.20
C GLN A 138 9.11 -21.61 -4.00
N ALA A 139 8.74 -22.07 -2.80
CA ALA A 139 9.42 -21.77 -1.54
C ALA A 139 10.94 -22.03 -1.53
N GLY A 140 11.40 -23.09 -2.19
CA GLY A 140 12.82 -23.45 -2.29
C GLY A 140 13.59 -22.77 -3.43
N LYS A 141 12.93 -21.97 -4.27
CA LYS A 141 13.56 -21.25 -5.40
C LYS A 141 14.11 -19.91 -4.95
N VAL A 142 14.91 -19.28 -5.83
CA VAL A 142 15.36 -17.88 -5.69
C VAL A 142 14.54 -16.96 -6.60
N PRO A 143 14.46 -15.65 -6.32
CA PRO A 143 13.62 -14.72 -7.09
C PRO A 143 13.80 -14.77 -8.61
N ALA A 144 15.03 -14.94 -9.09
CA ALA A 144 15.32 -15.00 -10.52
C ALA A 144 14.64 -16.18 -11.26
N GLN A 145 14.12 -17.18 -10.55
CA GLN A 145 13.43 -18.34 -11.10
C GLN A 145 11.90 -18.16 -11.15
N LEU A 146 11.39 -17.02 -10.71
CA LEU A 146 9.97 -16.71 -10.62
C LEU A 146 9.55 -15.69 -11.69
N SER A 147 8.30 -15.78 -12.15
CA SER A 147 7.68 -14.71 -12.94
C SER A 147 7.51 -13.44 -12.11
N GLY A 148 7.32 -12.29 -12.76
CA GLY A 148 7.08 -11.02 -12.07
C GLY A 148 5.87 -11.08 -11.13
N GLY A 149 4.75 -11.66 -11.58
CA GLY A 149 3.55 -11.83 -10.75
C GLY A 149 3.79 -12.73 -9.54
N GLN A 150 4.57 -13.81 -9.70
CA GLN A 150 4.97 -14.66 -8.57
C GLN A 150 5.86 -13.89 -7.59
N GLN A 151 6.84 -13.10 -8.07
CA GLN A 151 7.69 -12.29 -7.20
C GLN A 151 6.88 -11.25 -6.43
N GLN A 152 5.88 -10.62 -7.07
CA GLN A 152 5.00 -9.66 -6.42
C GLN A 152 4.15 -10.31 -5.33
N ARG A 153 3.61 -11.49 -5.59
CA ARG A 153 2.86 -12.25 -4.57
C ARG A 153 3.74 -12.68 -3.40
N VAL A 154 5.00 -13.01 -3.64
CA VAL A 154 5.99 -13.24 -2.57
C VAL A 154 6.25 -11.97 -1.77
N ALA A 155 6.37 -10.80 -2.42
CA ALA A 155 6.55 -9.51 -1.73
C ALA A 155 5.36 -9.18 -0.82
N ILE A 156 4.13 -9.50 -1.25
CA ILE A 156 2.93 -9.39 -0.42
C ILE A 156 3.02 -10.36 0.77
N ALA A 157 3.34 -11.64 0.55
CA ALA A 157 3.48 -12.63 1.62
C ALA A 157 4.56 -12.21 2.64
N ARG A 158 5.70 -11.70 2.18
CA ARG A 158 6.77 -11.17 3.04
C ARG A 158 6.29 -10.01 3.92
N SER A 159 5.51 -9.09 3.35
CA SER A 159 4.95 -7.98 4.11
C SER A 159 3.92 -8.46 5.14
N LEU A 160 3.07 -9.41 4.78
CA LEU A 160 2.06 -10.01 5.68
C LEU A 160 2.69 -10.79 6.84
N ALA A 161 3.86 -11.40 6.62
CA ALA A 161 4.58 -12.16 7.65
C ALA A 161 5.03 -11.31 8.85
N MET A 162 5.04 -9.98 8.70
CA MET A 162 5.31 -9.04 9.80
C MET A 162 4.06 -8.72 10.63
N HIS A 163 2.89 -9.32 10.35
CA HIS A 163 1.60 -9.07 11.01
C HIS A 163 1.21 -7.57 11.02
N PRO A 164 1.29 -6.87 9.87
CA PRO A 164 1.12 -5.43 9.83
C PRO A 164 -0.32 -5.03 10.15
N LYS A 165 -0.48 -3.84 10.76
CA LYS A 165 -1.79 -3.21 11.04
C LYS A 165 -2.40 -2.57 9.80
N ALA A 166 -1.55 -2.15 8.87
CA ALA A 166 -1.95 -1.64 7.58
C ALA A 166 -0.93 -2.00 6.49
N MET A 167 -1.40 -2.09 5.25
CA MET A 167 -0.59 -2.36 4.07
C MET A 167 -0.59 -1.16 3.13
N LEU A 168 0.60 -0.76 2.70
CA LEU A 168 0.82 0.28 1.70
C LEU A 168 1.24 -0.37 0.38
N PHE A 169 0.56 -0.05 -0.69
CA PHE A 169 0.86 -0.57 -2.03
C PHE A 169 1.20 0.60 -2.96
N ASP A 170 2.44 0.66 -3.45
CA ASP A 170 2.93 1.68 -4.38
C ASP A 170 3.00 1.11 -5.80
N GLU A 171 1.89 1.17 -6.54
CA GLU A 171 1.72 0.68 -7.92
C GLU A 171 2.18 -0.79 -8.14
N PRO A 172 1.75 -1.75 -7.31
CA PRO A 172 2.31 -3.10 -7.31
C PRO A 172 2.20 -3.86 -8.64
N PRO A 173 1.14 -3.69 -9.48
CA PRO A 173 1.04 -4.43 -10.72
C PRO A 173 1.67 -3.73 -11.94
N SER A 174 2.11 -2.48 -11.85
CA SER A 174 2.46 -1.66 -13.03
C SER A 174 3.68 -2.15 -13.84
N ALA A 175 4.47 -3.08 -13.27
CA ALA A 175 5.62 -3.70 -13.94
C ALA A 175 5.32 -5.11 -14.50
N LEU A 176 4.05 -5.52 -14.56
CA LEU A 176 3.62 -6.88 -14.89
C LEU A 176 2.88 -6.96 -16.22
N ASP A 177 2.91 -8.15 -16.84
CA ASP A 177 2.04 -8.46 -17.98
C ASP A 177 0.57 -8.53 -17.55
N PRO A 178 -0.41 -8.22 -18.43
CA PRO A 178 -1.84 -8.14 -18.09
C PRO A 178 -2.42 -9.39 -17.41
N GLU A 179 -1.95 -10.58 -17.77
CA GLU A 179 -2.40 -11.83 -17.15
C GLU A 179 -1.93 -11.92 -15.69
N MET A 180 -0.70 -11.49 -15.42
CA MET A 180 -0.11 -11.50 -14.07
C MET A 180 -0.69 -10.42 -13.16
N ILE A 181 -1.18 -9.32 -13.74
CA ILE A 181 -1.85 -8.23 -12.99
C ILE A 181 -3.04 -8.78 -12.21
N ASN A 182 -3.91 -9.55 -12.87
CA ASN A 182 -5.11 -10.10 -12.25
C ASN A 182 -4.79 -11.01 -11.05
N GLU A 183 -3.76 -11.85 -11.15
CA GLU A 183 -3.35 -12.73 -10.05
C GLU A 183 -2.92 -11.95 -8.79
N VAL A 184 -2.23 -10.83 -8.96
CA VAL A 184 -1.83 -9.94 -7.86
C VAL A 184 -3.03 -9.19 -7.29
N LEU A 185 -3.89 -8.65 -8.16
CA LEU A 185 -5.10 -7.94 -7.75
C LEU A 185 -6.08 -8.84 -6.99
N ASP A 186 -6.21 -10.11 -7.38
CA ASP A 186 -7.07 -11.06 -6.67
C ASP A 186 -6.57 -11.34 -5.25
N VAL A 187 -5.25 -11.43 -5.05
CA VAL A 187 -4.68 -11.50 -3.69
C VAL A 187 -5.06 -10.25 -2.88
N MET A 188 -4.94 -9.06 -3.47
CA MET A 188 -5.29 -7.80 -2.78
C MET A 188 -6.80 -7.71 -2.47
N VAL A 189 -7.66 -8.23 -3.35
CA VAL A 189 -9.11 -8.34 -3.10
C VAL A 189 -9.41 -9.24 -1.90
N GLU A 190 -8.73 -10.38 -1.79
CA GLU A 190 -8.90 -11.27 -0.64
C GLU A 190 -8.42 -10.63 0.66
N LEU A 191 -7.35 -9.83 0.63
CA LEU A 191 -6.90 -9.06 1.80
C LEU A 191 -7.95 -8.02 2.23
N ALA A 192 -8.56 -7.31 1.27
CA ALA A 192 -9.64 -6.36 1.53
C ALA A 192 -10.84 -7.03 2.20
N LYS A 193 -11.31 -8.16 1.65
CA LYS A 193 -12.43 -8.94 2.23
C LYS A 193 -12.17 -9.43 3.66
N GLN A 194 -10.90 -9.63 4.02
CA GLN A 194 -10.50 -10.03 5.36
C GLN A 194 -10.36 -8.85 6.34
N GLY A 195 -10.68 -7.63 5.89
CA GLY A 195 -10.64 -6.43 6.71
C GLY A 195 -9.23 -5.86 6.92
N MET A 196 -8.27 -6.15 6.01
CA MET A 196 -6.96 -5.51 6.03
C MET A 196 -7.10 -4.03 5.72
N THR A 197 -6.53 -3.18 6.57
CA THR A 197 -6.42 -1.73 6.30
C THR A 197 -5.42 -1.51 5.18
N MET A 198 -5.80 -0.82 4.12
CA MET A 198 -4.92 -0.65 2.95
C MET A 198 -4.95 0.77 2.39
N ILE A 199 -3.78 1.27 2.00
CA ILE A 199 -3.64 2.39 1.05
C ILE A 199 -3.04 1.83 -0.23
N VAL A 200 -3.72 1.99 -1.34
CA VAL A 200 -3.32 1.41 -2.63
C VAL A 200 -3.18 2.50 -3.68
N VAL A 201 -1.96 2.80 -4.08
CA VAL A 201 -1.68 3.62 -5.26
C VAL A 201 -1.75 2.72 -6.48
N THR A 202 -2.65 3.01 -7.42
CA THR A 202 -2.82 2.18 -8.61
C THR A 202 -3.39 2.95 -9.80
N HIS A 203 -3.19 2.41 -11.00
CA HIS A 203 -3.84 2.82 -12.24
C HIS A 203 -4.95 1.84 -12.67
N GLU A 204 -5.21 0.79 -11.87
CA GLU A 204 -6.20 -0.24 -12.15
C GLU A 204 -7.60 0.20 -11.68
N MET A 205 -8.35 0.90 -12.55
CA MET A 205 -9.67 1.46 -12.19
C MET A 205 -10.71 0.38 -11.88
N GLY A 206 -10.62 -0.78 -12.55
CA GLY A 206 -11.49 -1.93 -12.25
C GLY A 206 -11.28 -2.49 -10.85
N PHE A 207 -10.05 -2.49 -10.38
CA PHE A 207 -9.73 -2.85 -9.00
C PHE A 207 -10.26 -1.80 -8.01
N ALA A 208 -10.01 -0.50 -8.28
CA ALA A 208 -10.51 0.58 -7.43
C ALA A 208 -12.03 0.52 -7.24
N ARG A 209 -12.80 0.32 -8.33
CA ARG A 209 -14.26 0.16 -8.26
C ARG A 209 -14.71 -1.04 -7.42
N ARG A 210 -13.95 -2.14 -7.45
CA ARG A 210 -14.32 -3.42 -6.83
C ARG A 210 -14.05 -3.47 -5.33
N VAL A 211 -13.03 -2.78 -4.85
CA VAL A 211 -12.54 -2.98 -3.47
C VAL A 211 -12.39 -1.74 -2.63
N ALA A 212 -12.36 -0.55 -3.23
CA ALA A 212 -12.17 0.67 -2.45
C ALA A 212 -13.42 0.97 -1.60
N ASP A 213 -13.20 1.29 -0.33
CA ASP A 213 -14.21 1.96 0.48
C ASP A 213 -14.23 3.45 0.14
N ARG A 214 -13.05 4.00 -0.18
CA ARG A 214 -12.87 5.40 -0.57
C ARG A 214 -11.80 5.54 -1.65
N VAL A 215 -12.09 6.36 -2.64
CA VAL A 215 -11.17 6.79 -3.69
C VAL A 215 -10.69 8.19 -3.36
N VAL A 216 -9.38 8.39 -3.43
CA VAL A 216 -8.69 9.69 -3.26
C VAL A 216 -8.04 10.05 -4.58
N PHE A 217 -8.49 11.13 -5.20
CA PHE A 217 -7.93 11.63 -6.44
C PHE A 217 -6.90 12.72 -6.17
N MET A 218 -5.66 12.49 -6.58
CA MET A 218 -4.57 13.44 -6.47
C MET A 218 -4.20 14.04 -7.81
N ALA A 219 -4.05 15.36 -7.84
CA ALA A 219 -3.48 16.10 -8.98
C ALA A 219 -2.63 17.27 -8.47
N ASP A 220 -1.55 17.57 -9.17
CA ASP A 220 -0.68 18.73 -8.92
C ASP A 220 -0.18 18.82 -7.44
N GLY A 221 -0.01 17.68 -6.79
CA GLY A 221 0.47 17.57 -5.41
C GLY A 221 -0.61 17.73 -4.34
N GLN A 222 -1.88 17.78 -4.70
CA GLN A 222 -3.01 17.97 -3.78
C GLN A 222 -4.02 16.83 -3.87
N ILE A 223 -4.76 16.60 -2.80
CA ILE A 223 -6.01 15.82 -2.85
C ILE A 223 -7.09 16.77 -3.40
N VAL A 224 -7.55 16.48 -4.61
CA VAL A 224 -8.54 17.32 -5.33
C VAL A 224 -9.95 16.88 -5.03
N GLU A 225 -10.15 15.56 -4.87
CA GLU A 225 -11.45 14.98 -4.61
C GLU A 225 -11.31 13.66 -3.88
N GLU A 226 -12.25 13.37 -2.99
CA GLU A 226 -12.41 12.08 -2.37
C GLU A 226 -13.90 11.71 -2.25
N GLY A 227 -14.19 10.42 -2.31
CA GLY A 227 -15.55 9.90 -2.21
C GLY A 227 -15.57 8.39 -2.30
N THR A 228 -16.77 7.81 -2.19
CA THR A 228 -16.97 6.39 -2.50
C THR A 228 -16.68 6.11 -3.97
N PRO A 229 -16.40 4.85 -4.38
CA PRO A 229 -16.21 4.51 -5.78
C PRO A 229 -17.37 5.00 -6.67
N ASP A 230 -18.62 4.80 -6.25
CA ASP A 230 -19.80 5.24 -7.02
C ASP A 230 -19.82 6.77 -7.18
N GLU A 231 -19.56 7.54 -6.10
CA GLU A 231 -19.50 9.00 -6.18
C GLU A 231 -18.39 9.46 -7.12
N PHE A 232 -17.20 8.87 -7.03
CA PHE A 232 -16.05 9.31 -7.80
C PHE A 232 -16.17 8.94 -9.28
N PHE A 233 -16.54 7.69 -9.60
CA PHE A 233 -16.55 7.19 -10.98
C PHE A 233 -17.81 7.55 -11.76
N GLU A 234 -18.96 7.69 -11.10
CA GLU A 234 -20.23 8.00 -11.77
C GLU A 234 -20.60 9.49 -11.66
N HIS A 235 -20.20 10.16 -10.58
CA HIS A 235 -20.57 11.53 -10.26
C HIS A 235 -19.40 12.39 -9.82
N PRO A 236 -18.27 12.46 -10.59
CA PRO A 236 -17.09 13.25 -10.21
C PRO A 236 -17.46 14.73 -10.08
N LYS A 237 -17.09 15.33 -8.94
CA LYS A 237 -17.44 16.72 -8.58
C LYS A 237 -16.52 17.73 -9.26
N SER A 238 -15.20 17.45 -9.24
CA SER A 238 -14.21 18.36 -9.80
C SER A 238 -14.07 18.20 -11.32
N GLN A 239 -13.82 19.33 -12.04
CA GLN A 239 -13.53 19.26 -13.46
C GLN A 239 -12.27 18.44 -13.74
N ARG A 240 -11.26 18.54 -12.86
CA ARG A 240 -9.99 17.81 -12.98
C ARG A 240 -10.19 16.28 -12.90
N ALA A 241 -11.11 15.80 -12.05
CA ALA A 241 -11.46 14.39 -11.97
C ALA A 241 -12.20 13.93 -13.24
N ARG A 242 -13.14 14.72 -13.76
CA ARG A 242 -13.83 14.44 -15.02
C ARG A 242 -12.85 14.28 -16.18
N ASP A 243 -11.98 15.27 -16.37
CA ASP A 243 -10.97 15.26 -17.44
C ASP A 243 -10.04 14.05 -17.34
N PHE A 244 -9.66 13.68 -16.10
CA PHE A 244 -8.84 12.50 -15.86
C PHE A 244 -9.59 11.20 -16.22
N LEU A 245 -10.83 11.04 -15.77
CA LEU A 245 -11.64 9.85 -16.07
C LEU A 245 -11.90 9.72 -17.57
N ASP A 246 -12.22 10.81 -18.25
CA ASP A 246 -12.42 10.82 -19.71
C ASP A 246 -11.16 10.38 -20.46
N SER A 247 -9.97 10.76 -19.95
CA SER A 247 -8.69 10.40 -20.58
C SER A 247 -8.34 8.91 -20.45
N ILE A 248 -8.82 8.21 -19.39
CA ILE A 248 -8.48 6.80 -19.13
C ILE A 248 -9.61 5.83 -19.49
N MET A 249 -10.87 6.30 -19.52
CA MET A 249 -12.04 5.48 -19.85
C MET A 249 -12.55 5.68 -21.28
N GLY A 250 -12.06 6.71 -21.99
CA GLY A 250 -12.44 7.07 -23.34
C GLY A 250 -11.70 6.29 -24.44
N HIS A 251 -11.05 5.17 -24.11
CA HIS A 251 -10.37 4.30 -25.08
C HIS A 251 -10.93 2.91 -25.07
#